data_1062e2735b99b96b714648356f99210b
#
_entry.id   1062e2735b99b96b714648356f99210b
#
_cell.length_a   1.000
_cell.length_b   1.000
_cell.length_c   1.000
_cell.angle_alpha   90.00
_cell.angle_beta   90.00
_cell.angle_gamma   90.00
#
_symmetry.space_group_name_H-M   'P 1'
#
loop_
_entity.id
_entity.type
_entity.pdbx_description
1 polymer ?
#
loop_
_entity_poly.entity_id
_entity_poly.type
_entity_poly.pdbx_seq_one_letter_code
_entity_poly.pdbx_strand_id
1 'polypeptide(L)'
;MLVVIDIGNTNITIGIYHGDKLIGNYRLTTKMKRTSDEYGFMVMNFLNASKVQPADIKDVIVSSVVPKIMHSFLNGIRKYMHKEPILVGPGIKTGISVKAENPKAVGADRIVDA
;
A
#
# COMPACT_ATOMS: atom_id res chain seq x y z
N MET A 1 1.52 2.93 -12.35
CA MET A 1 2.23 2.26 -11.25
C MET A 1 1.24 1.84 -10.19
N LEU A 2 1.62 0.93 -9.34
CA LEU A 2 0.76 0.36 -8.31
C LEU A 2 1.42 0.54 -6.93
N VAL A 3 0.62 0.96 -5.95
CA VAL A 3 1.08 1.00 -4.55
C VAL A 3 0.33 -0.09 -3.79
N VAL A 4 1.08 -0.93 -3.09
CA VAL A 4 0.52 -2.00 -2.28
C VAL A 4 0.89 -1.76 -0.82
N ILE A 5 -0.12 -1.68 0.04
CA ILE A 5 0.05 -1.37 1.45
C ILE A 5 -0.51 -2.52 2.27
N ASP A 6 0.32 -3.04 3.16
CA ASP A 6 -0.08 -4.13 4.05
C ASP A 6 0.08 -3.66 5.50
N ILE A 7 -1.02 -3.53 6.21
CA ILE A 7 -1.05 -3.05 7.59
C ILE A 7 -1.11 -4.27 8.52
N GLY A 8 0.04 -4.66 9.02
CA GLY A 8 0.16 -5.78 9.93
C GLY A 8 0.20 -5.33 11.40
N ASN A 9 0.23 -6.28 12.30
CA ASN A 9 0.25 -5.98 13.74
C ASN A 9 1.52 -5.29 14.19
N THR A 10 2.62 -5.57 13.53
CA THR A 10 3.94 -5.04 13.92
C THR A 10 4.40 -3.94 12.98
N ASN A 11 4.22 -4.13 11.70
CA ASN A 11 4.73 -3.21 10.68
C ASN A 11 3.69 -2.95 9.62
N ILE A 12 3.76 -1.75 9.04
CA ILE A 12 3.05 -1.40 7.83
C ILE A 12 4.07 -1.40 6.72
N THR A 13 3.85 -2.20 5.68
CA THR A 13 4.76 -2.23 4.54
C THR A 13 4.12 -1.56 3.34
N ILE A 14 4.92 -0.80 2.60
CA ILE A 14 4.47 -0.04 1.45
C ILE A 14 5.38 -0.39 0.28
N GLY A 15 4.81 -1.02 -0.73
CA GLY A 15 5.54 -1.39 -1.93
C GLY A 15 5.05 -0.57 -3.11
N ILE A 16 5.98 -0.10 -3.93
CA ILE A 16 5.66 0.65 -5.14
C ILE A 16 6.15 -0.17 -6.32
N TYR A 17 5.22 -0.51 -7.21
CA TYR A 17 5.50 -1.37 -8.36
C TYR A 17 5.33 -0.63 -9.66
N HIS A 18 6.25 -0.86 -10.57
CA HIS A 18 6.13 -0.43 -11.96
C HIS A 18 6.08 -1.72 -12.80
N GLY A 19 4.89 -2.11 -13.20
CA GLY A 19 4.67 -3.43 -13.78
C GLY A 19 4.98 -4.50 -12.75
N ASP A 20 5.85 -5.42 -13.07
CA ASP A 20 6.26 -6.47 -12.15
C ASP A 20 7.42 -6.08 -11.25
N LYS A 21 7.97 -4.90 -11.46
CA LYS A 21 9.19 -4.50 -10.78
C LYS A 21 8.88 -3.70 -9.52
N LEU A 22 9.43 -4.13 -8.40
CA LEU A 22 9.33 -3.40 -7.14
C LEU A 22 10.38 -2.29 -7.16
N ILE A 23 9.95 -1.05 -7.26
CA ILE A 23 10.87 0.09 -7.34
C ILE A 23 11.03 0.84 -6.03
N GLY A 24 10.18 0.58 -5.06
CA GLY A 24 10.29 1.15 -3.73
C GLY A 24 9.66 0.24 -2.70
N ASN A 25 10.28 0.13 -1.55
CA ASN A 25 9.78 -0.70 -0.47
C ASN A 25 10.10 -0.02 0.85
N TYR A 26 9.05 0.30 1.63
CA TYR A 26 9.19 1.06 2.85
C TYR A 26 8.41 0.41 3.97
N ARG A 27 8.80 0.72 5.20
CA ARG A 27 8.19 0.12 6.37
C ARG A 27 7.98 1.16 7.45
N LEU A 28 6.83 1.10 8.11
CA LEU A 28 6.51 1.92 9.27
C LEU A 28 6.17 1.01 10.43
N THR A 29 6.42 1.49 11.64
CA THR A 29 6.03 0.79 12.85
C THR A 29 4.54 0.95 13.08
N THR A 30 3.82 -0.15 13.24
CA THR A 30 2.37 -0.14 13.41
C THR A 30 1.95 0.47 14.75
N LYS A 31 2.72 0.22 15.81
CA LYS A 31 2.33 0.61 17.17
C LYS A 31 2.36 2.10 17.44
N MET A 32 2.99 2.89 16.59
CA MET A 32 3.02 4.34 16.76
C MET A 32 1.66 4.93 16.40
N LYS A 33 1.12 5.77 17.27
CA LYS A 33 -0.11 6.50 16.95
C LYS A 33 0.19 7.57 15.94
N ARG A 34 -0.57 7.61 14.87
CA ARG A 34 -0.42 8.61 13.82
C ARG A 34 -1.78 9.07 13.33
N THR A 35 -1.83 10.32 12.94
CA THR A 35 -3.05 10.89 12.35
C THR A 35 -3.12 10.51 10.87
N SER A 36 -4.28 10.76 10.27
CA SER A 36 -4.45 10.59 8.82
C SER A 36 -3.46 11.43 8.04
N ASP A 37 -3.21 12.67 8.51
CA ASP A 37 -2.26 13.56 7.86
C ASP A 37 -0.84 12.99 7.91
N GLU A 38 -0.46 12.42 9.04
CA GLU A 38 0.87 11.83 9.17
C GLU A 38 1.05 10.65 8.20
N TYR A 39 0.06 9.78 8.12
CA TYR A 39 0.12 8.65 7.18
C TYR A 39 0.18 9.12 5.74
N GLY A 40 -0.67 10.06 5.38
CA GLY A 40 -0.70 10.59 4.02
C GLY A 40 0.62 11.25 3.65
N PHE A 41 1.15 12.04 4.56
CA PHE A 41 2.41 12.74 4.34
C PHE A 41 3.58 11.76 4.17
N MET A 42 3.61 10.70 4.99
CA MET A 42 4.64 9.67 4.89
C MET A 42 4.59 8.93 3.55
N VAL A 43 3.38 8.58 3.10
CA VAL A 43 3.24 7.92 1.81
C VAL A 43 3.73 8.84 0.70
N MET A 44 3.37 10.12 0.75
CA MET A 44 3.84 11.09 -0.24
C MET A 44 5.37 11.18 -0.24
N ASN A 45 5.98 11.16 0.95
CA ASN A 45 7.43 11.18 1.06
C ASN A 45 8.06 9.92 0.45
N PHE A 46 7.45 8.76 0.65
CA PHE A 46 7.95 7.53 0.07
C PHE A 46 7.86 7.55 -1.46
N LEU A 47 6.77 8.08 -1.99
CA LEU A 47 6.63 8.26 -3.44
C LEU A 47 7.72 9.18 -3.97
N ASN A 48 7.95 10.29 -3.28
CA ASN A 48 8.97 11.25 -3.68
C ASN A 48 10.36 10.64 -3.62
N ALA A 49 10.65 9.85 -2.58
CA ALA A 49 11.93 9.16 -2.45
C ALA A 49 12.16 8.17 -3.59
N SER A 50 11.09 7.60 -4.12
CA SER A 50 11.14 6.68 -5.26
C SER A 50 11.06 7.40 -6.59
N LYS A 51 10.98 8.73 -6.57
CA LYS A 51 10.87 9.57 -7.76
C LYS A 51 9.59 9.28 -8.55
N VAL A 52 8.50 9.05 -7.80
CA VAL A 52 7.19 8.74 -8.34
C VAL A 52 6.23 9.85 -7.96
N GLN A 53 5.44 10.33 -8.92
CA GLN A 53 4.40 11.32 -8.65
C GLN A 53 3.09 10.62 -8.34
N PRO A 54 2.22 11.20 -7.49
CA PRO A 54 0.90 10.61 -7.26
C PRO A 54 0.13 10.37 -8.54
N ALA A 55 0.29 11.23 -9.53
CA ALA A 55 -0.38 11.09 -10.83
C ALA A 55 0.06 9.84 -11.58
N ASP A 56 1.24 9.31 -11.29
CA ASP A 56 1.76 8.10 -11.92
C ASP A 56 1.14 6.84 -11.33
N ILE A 57 0.50 6.95 -10.18
CA ILE A 57 -0.10 5.81 -9.49
C ILE A 57 -1.48 5.56 -10.06
N LYS A 58 -1.69 4.37 -10.59
CA LYS A 58 -2.99 3.97 -11.12
C LYS A 58 -3.91 3.50 -10.01
N ASP A 59 -3.42 2.62 -9.14
CA ASP A 59 -4.19 2.03 -8.07
C ASP A 59 -3.40 1.97 -6.78
N VAL A 60 -4.11 2.02 -5.67
CA VAL A 60 -3.56 1.79 -4.34
C VAL A 60 -4.35 0.65 -3.72
N ILE A 61 -3.66 -0.42 -3.36
CA ILE A 61 -4.27 -1.60 -2.74
C ILE A 61 -3.87 -1.65 -1.29
N VAL A 62 -4.85 -1.80 -0.40
CA VAL A 62 -4.59 -1.84 1.05
C VAL A 62 -5.20 -3.10 1.63
N SER A 63 -4.39 -3.86 2.36
CA SER A 63 -4.89 -4.94 3.20
C SER A 63 -4.53 -4.65 4.65
N SER A 64 -5.36 -5.08 5.59
CA SER A 64 -5.14 -4.74 6.99
C SER A 64 -5.72 -5.80 7.91
N VAL A 65 -4.99 -6.05 9.01
CA VAL A 65 -5.51 -6.81 10.15
C VAL A 65 -5.73 -5.88 11.35
N VAL A 66 -5.59 -4.56 11.16
CA VAL A 66 -5.73 -3.56 12.23
C VAL A 66 -6.72 -2.49 11.78
N PRO A 67 -8.03 -2.67 12.03
CA PRO A 67 -9.07 -1.78 11.49
C PRO A 67 -8.91 -0.31 11.86
N LYS A 68 -8.48 -0.01 13.08
CA LYS A 68 -8.31 1.39 13.50
C LYS A 68 -7.29 2.13 12.66
N ILE A 69 -6.16 1.48 12.44
CA ILE A 69 -5.08 2.07 11.64
C ILE A 69 -5.52 2.19 10.19
N MET A 70 -6.25 1.18 9.71
CA MET A 70 -6.74 1.20 8.34
C MET A 70 -7.56 2.45 8.06
N HIS A 71 -8.48 2.81 8.93
CA HIS A 71 -9.31 4.00 8.75
C HIS A 71 -8.47 5.26 8.56
N SER A 72 -7.54 5.49 9.49
CA SER A 72 -6.68 6.66 9.43
C SER A 72 -5.80 6.66 8.19
N PHE A 73 -5.29 5.49 7.84
CA PHE A 73 -4.42 5.35 6.66
C PHE A 73 -5.19 5.65 5.37
N LEU A 74 -6.39 5.08 5.24
CA LEU A 74 -7.22 5.30 4.06
C LEU A 74 -7.58 6.77 3.89
N ASN A 75 -7.93 7.43 4.98
CA ASN A 75 -8.25 8.86 4.93
C ASN A 75 -7.05 9.69 4.50
N GLY A 76 -5.85 9.33 4.95
CA GLY A 76 -4.64 9.98 4.53
C GLY A 76 -4.38 9.83 3.03
N ILE A 77 -4.59 8.62 2.52
CA ILE A 77 -4.42 8.37 1.09
C ILE A 77 -5.41 9.19 0.28
N ARG A 78 -6.68 9.19 0.67
CA ARG A 78 -7.71 9.97 -0.03
C ARG A 78 -7.37 11.45 -0.06
N LYS A 79 -6.96 11.98 1.10
CA LYS A 79 -6.69 13.41 1.23
C LYS A 79 -5.46 13.86 0.45
N TYR A 80 -4.39 13.09 0.48
CA TYR A 80 -3.11 13.51 -0.08
C TYR A 80 -2.88 13.02 -1.50
N MET A 81 -3.31 11.80 -1.81
CA MET A 81 -3.12 11.25 -3.14
C MET A 81 -4.34 11.48 -4.04
N HIS A 82 -5.48 11.85 -3.46
CA HIS A 82 -6.74 12.01 -4.18
C HIS A 82 -7.13 10.75 -4.93
N LYS A 83 -6.91 9.60 -4.30
CA LYS A 83 -7.25 8.31 -4.87
C LYS A 83 -8.05 7.50 -3.87
N GLU A 84 -8.98 6.71 -4.39
CA GLU A 84 -9.76 5.80 -3.56
C GLU A 84 -9.03 4.47 -3.49
N PRO A 85 -8.52 4.07 -2.31
CA PRO A 85 -7.81 2.80 -2.19
C PRO A 85 -8.74 1.62 -2.38
N ILE A 86 -8.19 0.55 -2.93
CA ILE A 86 -8.89 -0.72 -3.08
C ILE A 86 -8.59 -1.56 -1.86
N LEU A 87 -9.64 -1.96 -1.14
CA LEU A 87 -9.47 -2.77 0.06
C LEU A 87 -9.51 -4.24 -0.29
N VAL A 88 -8.56 -5.00 0.27
CA VAL A 88 -8.60 -6.46 0.19
C VAL A 88 -8.58 -7.00 1.62
N GLY A 89 -9.31 -8.07 1.85
CA GLY A 89 -9.34 -8.69 3.16
C GLY A 89 -8.06 -9.43 3.50
N PRO A 90 -7.78 -9.64 4.78
CA PRO A 90 -6.66 -10.47 5.17
C PRO A 90 -6.80 -11.86 4.56
N GLY A 91 -5.73 -12.37 4.00
CA GLY A 91 -5.73 -13.66 3.37
C GLY A 91 -6.15 -13.68 1.91
N ILE A 92 -6.69 -12.59 1.37
CA ILE A 92 -7.00 -12.46 -0.05
C ILE A 92 -5.75 -12.01 -0.75
N LYS A 93 -5.28 -12.84 -1.57
CA LYS A 93 -4.09 -12.49 -2.33
C LYS A 93 -4.46 -12.26 -3.76
N THR A 94 -4.87 -12.13 -3.97
CA THR A 94 -5.19 -11.84 -4.98
C THR A 94 -5.01 -11.68 -5.91
N GLY A 95 -5.19 -12.04 -5.96
CA GLY A 95 -5.09 -11.89 -6.63
C GLY A 95 -5.00 -11.17 -7.29
N ILE A 96 -5.02 -11.01 -7.04
CA ILE A 96 -4.87 -10.29 -7.49
C ILE A 96 -4.10 -10.08 -8.06
N SER A 97 -4.07 -10.34 -8.16
CA SER A 97 -3.49 -10.17 -8.43
C SER A 97 -2.89 -10.01 -8.89
N VAL A 98 -2.84 -10.09 -8.78
CA VAL A 98 -2.38 -9.80 -9.01
C VAL A 98 -1.93 -10.14 -9.69
N LYS A 99 -2.21 -10.44 -10.07
CA LYS A 99 -2.10 -10.66 -10.58
C LYS A 99 -2.23 -10.79 -11.12
N ALA A 100 -2.43 -10.53 -11.20
CA ALA A 100 -2.76 -10.60 -11.47
C ALA A 100 -2.47 -10.84 -12.04
N GLU A 101 -2.40 -10.89 -12.26
CA GLU A 101 -2.19 -11.00 -12.59
C GLU A 101 -1.38 -11.45 -12.49
N ASN A 102 -0.99 -11.61 -12.39
CA ASN A 102 -0.32 -11.92 -12.06
C ASN A 102 0.27 -12.56 -11.57
N PRO A 103 0.59 -12.67 -11.60
CA PRO A 103 0.98 -13.07 -10.98
C PRO A 103 1.84 -13.38 -10.41
N LYS A 104 2.04 -13.51 -10.19
CA LYS A 104 2.59 -13.47 -9.59
C LYS A 104 2.61 -13.17 -8.96
N ALA A 105 2.33 -12.83 -9.00
CA ALA A 105 2.02 -12.43 -8.23
C ALA A 105 2.18 -12.45 -7.71
N VAL A 106 2.21 -12.43 -7.82
CA VAL A 106 2.11 -12.28 -7.09
C VAL A 106 2.32 -12.71 -6.60
N GLY A 107 2.62 -12.78 -6.63
CA GLY A 107 2.49 -13.03 -5.87
C GLY A 107 2.47 -13.35 -5.44
N ALA A 108 2.20 -13.25 -5.39
CA ALA A 108 1.80 -13.25 -4.84
C ALA A 108 1.74 -13.85 -4.26
N ASP A 109 1.67 -14.11 -3.93
CA ASP A 109 1.67 -14.26 -3.37
C ASP A 109 2.29 -14.01 -2.88
N ARG A 110 2.68 -13.80 -2.91
CA ARG A 110 3.14 -13.16 -2.58
C ARG A 110 3.11 -12.20 -2.90
N ILE A 111 2.58 -12.08 -3.85
CA ILE A 111 2.32 -10.80 -4.03
C ILE A 111 1.91 -9.98 -2.91
N VAL A 112 1.80 -9.97 -2.50
CA VAL A 112 1.57 -9.21 -1.34
C VAL A 112 2.12 -9.85 -0.11
N ASP A 113 2.21 -10.48 0.05
CA ASP A 113 2.59 -10.84 0.84
C ASP A 113 3.03 -10.99 1.16
N ALA A 114 3.23 -11.15 0.93
CA ALA A 114 3.54 -11.28 1.14
C ALA A 114 3.51 -11.33 1.44
#